data_4df9f8bd6d045a86308c3a7cc7682d62
#
_entry.id   4df9f8bd6d045a86308c3a7cc7682d62
#
_cell.length_a   1.000
_cell.length_b   1.000
_cell.length_c   1.000
_cell.angle_alpha   90.00
_cell.angle_beta   90.00
_cell.angle_gamma   90.00
#
_symmetry.space_group_name_H-M   'P 1'
#
loop_
_entity.id
_entity.type
_entity.pdbx_description
1 polymer ?
#
loop_
_entity_poly.entity_id
_entity_poly.type
_entity_poly.pdbx_seq_one_letter_code
_entity_poly.pdbx_strand_id
1 'polypeptide(L)'
;MKLGATFGIVTAAFTVYVANAALMPSALAGSHSVNRSVSVNANSELDDVSSVNGDVALTTGANAKDLSNVNGDIELGGNNTVQDITNVNGSIKTAKTLHVNGDISSVNGLIELGLDSRISGELSTVNGALNYAGGSVGKDISTVNGDVKLGAVTVQGNVSTTWGDVVLNGAAITGELRVKKPRVSNWWGKDPQPPRIVLGAGARIAGSITLEQPAKIYVHQNAQLPTITGEMVDGAVVRFTGGSAPR
;
A
#
# COMPACT_ATOMS: atom_id res chain seq x y z
N MET A 1 -4.68 -14.87 -33.51
CA MET A 1 -4.32 -13.49 -33.18
C MET A 1 -4.11 -13.45 -31.68
N LYS A 2 -2.84 -13.53 -31.20
CA LYS A 2 -2.48 -13.61 -29.77
C LYS A 2 -2.38 -12.19 -29.23
N LEU A 3 -3.29 -11.78 -28.35
CA LEU A 3 -3.11 -10.59 -27.54
C LEU A 3 -2.13 -10.94 -26.40
N GLY A 4 -0.91 -10.43 -26.50
CA GLY A 4 0.06 -10.47 -25.42
C GLY A 4 -0.32 -9.45 -24.36
N ALA A 5 -0.76 -9.92 -23.21
CA ALA A 5 -0.85 -9.08 -22.01
C ALA A 5 0.57 -8.79 -21.52
N THR A 6 1.03 -7.59 -21.73
CA THR A 6 2.30 -7.10 -21.19
C THR A 6 2.09 -6.84 -19.70
N PHE A 7 2.53 -7.78 -18.85
CA PHE A 7 2.60 -7.56 -17.42
C PHE A 7 3.76 -6.60 -17.14
N GLY A 8 3.41 -5.35 -16.87
CA GLY A 8 4.35 -4.40 -16.29
C GLY A 8 4.80 -4.89 -14.93
N ILE A 9 6.05 -5.33 -14.84
CA ILE A 9 6.77 -5.32 -13.57
C ILE A 9 6.85 -3.83 -13.23
N VAL A 10 6.30 -3.43 -12.10
CA VAL A 10 6.64 -2.13 -11.51
C VAL A 10 8.12 -2.21 -11.14
N THR A 11 8.96 -1.98 -12.12
CA THR A 11 10.34 -1.60 -11.89
C THR A 11 10.24 -0.13 -11.52
N ALA A 12 10.01 0.17 -10.23
CA ALA A 12 10.24 1.50 -9.73
C ALA A 12 11.70 1.82 -10.03
N ALA A 13 11.96 2.53 -11.11
CA ALA A 13 13.27 3.05 -11.40
C ALA A 13 13.52 4.14 -10.36
N PHE A 14 14.18 3.78 -9.26
CA PHE A 14 14.63 4.73 -8.26
C PHE A 14 15.73 5.59 -8.86
N THR A 15 15.36 6.69 -9.47
CA THR A 15 16.32 7.74 -9.80
C THR A 15 16.42 8.67 -8.60
N VAL A 16 17.35 8.37 -7.70
CA VAL A 16 17.70 9.30 -6.62
C VAL A 16 18.47 10.46 -7.25
N TYR A 17 17.79 11.56 -7.46
CA TYR A 17 18.44 12.79 -7.94
C TYR A 17 19.00 13.54 -6.72
N VAL A 18 20.27 13.36 -6.43
CA VAL A 18 20.97 14.20 -5.45
C VAL A 18 21.34 15.52 -6.14
N ALA A 19 20.47 16.49 -6.09
CA ALA A 19 20.76 17.83 -6.57
C ALA A 19 21.62 18.57 -5.55
N ASN A 20 22.80 18.97 -5.97
CA ASN A 20 23.71 19.84 -5.23
C ASN A 20 23.07 21.24 -5.10
N ALA A 21 22.82 21.70 -3.87
CA ALA A 21 22.18 22.99 -3.61
C ALA A 21 23.12 24.15 -4.02
N ALA A 22 22.93 24.67 -5.21
CA ALA A 22 23.47 25.97 -5.62
C ALA A 22 22.28 26.88 -5.93
N LEU A 23 22.18 27.95 -5.14
CA LEU A 23 21.39 29.16 -5.29
C LEU A 23 20.46 29.24 -6.52
N MET A 24 19.15 29.07 -6.28
CA MET A 24 18.12 29.45 -7.25
C MET A 24 17.13 30.44 -6.63
N PRO A 25 16.66 31.42 -7.40
CA PRO A 25 15.76 32.44 -6.91
C PRO A 25 14.33 31.88 -6.79
N SER A 26 13.69 32.15 -5.68
CA SER A 26 12.23 32.15 -5.39
C SER A 26 11.28 31.38 -6.33
N ALA A 27 11.56 30.12 -6.59
CA ALA A 27 10.59 29.10 -6.90
C ALA A 27 10.48 28.21 -5.65
N LEU A 28 9.35 27.55 -5.41
CA LEU A 28 9.18 26.61 -4.31
C LEU A 28 10.43 25.73 -4.19
N ALA A 29 11.22 25.93 -3.15
CA ALA A 29 12.51 25.24 -3.04
C ALA A 29 12.25 23.84 -2.48
N GLY A 30 12.69 22.80 -3.18
CA GLY A 30 12.76 21.45 -2.65
C GLY A 30 13.74 21.36 -1.48
N SER A 31 13.53 20.47 -0.55
CA SER A 31 14.41 20.20 0.58
C SER A 31 15.04 18.82 0.45
N HIS A 32 16.35 18.80 0.27
CA HIS A 32 17.11 17.56 0.05
C HIS A 32 18.19 17.37 1.12
N SER A 33 18.32 16.16 1.65
CA SER A 33 19.32 15.82 2.63
C SER A 33 19.95 14.46 2.36
N VAL A 34 21.21 14.26 2.73
CA VAL A 34 21.89 12.94 2.60
C VAL A 34 22.03 12.22 3.93
N ASN A 35 22.40 12.89 4.99
CA ASN A 35 22.63 12.28 6.32
C ASN A 35 21.94 13.08 7.43
N ARG A 36 20.75 13.58 7.15
CA ARG A 36 19.99 14.40 8.11
C ARG A 36 18.50 14.27 7.82
N SER A 37 17.71 14.24 8.89
CA SER A 37 16.26 14.33 8.77
C SER A 37 15.81 15.68 8.23
N VAL A 38 14.73 15.67 7.47
CA VAL A 38 14.09 16.86 6.90
C VAL A 38 12.76 17.05 7.58
N SER A 39 12.52 18.23 8.12
CA SER A 39 11.22 18.59 8.69
C SER A 39 10.63 19.79 7.96
N VAL A 40 9.41 19.64 7.49
CA VAL A 40 8.65 20.69 6.79
C VAL A 40 7.65 21.30 7.75
N ASN A 41 7.72 22.62 7.91
CA ASN A 41 6.87 23.35 8.84
C ASN A 41 5.41 23.40 8.37
N ALA A 42 4.51 23.60 9.32
CA ALA A 42 3.08 23.70 9.04
C ALA A 42 2.76 24.79 8.00
N ASN A 43 1.78 24.50 7.14
CA ASN A 43 1.31 25.39 6.09
C ASN A 43 2.40 25.85 5.09
N SER A 44 3.51 25.13 5.02
CA SER A 44 4.52 25.32 3.99
C SER A 44 4.15 24.52 2.74
N GLU A 45 4.56 25.06 1.60
CA GLU A 45 4.44 24.38 0.30
C GLU A 45 5.83 24.25 -0.29
N LEU A 46 6.24 23.01 -0.59
CA LEU A 46 7.54 22.69 -1.14
C LEU A 46 7.37 21.91 -2.45
N ASP A 47 8.36 22.02 -3.32
CA ASP A 47 8.48 21.10 -4.45
C ASP A 47 8.85 19.69 -3.93
N ASP A 48 10.00 19.18 -4.24
CA ASP A 48 10.41 17.84 -3.86
C ASP A 48 11.12 17.84 -2.50
N VAL A 49 10.76 16.89 -1.65
CA VAL A 49 11.40 16.69 -0.35
C VAL A 49 12.04 15.31 -0.33
N SER A 50 13.33 15.23 -0.07
CA SER A 50 14.01 13.94 -0.06
C SER A 50 15.08 13.81 1.02
N SER A 51 15.26 12.58 1.53
CA SER A 51 16.37 12.18 2.38
C SER A 51 16.95 10.84 1.95
N VAL A 52 18.26 10.66 2.13
CA VAL A 52 18.91 9.35 1.90
C VAL A 52 19.07 8.60 3.21
N ASN A 53 19.59 9.24 4.25
CA ASN A 53 19.73 8.65 5.58
C ASN A 53 19.18 9.64 6.61
N GLY A 54 17.96 9.47 7.00
CA GLY A 54 17.25 10.33 7.92
C GLY A 54 15.76 10.35 7.61
N ASP A 55 14.98 10.83 8.51
CA ASP A 55 13.53 10.85 8.37
C ASP A 55 13.06 12.06 7.58
N VAL A 56 11.90 11.93 6.97
CA VAL A 56 11.16 13.05 6.36
C VAL A 56 9.88 13.26 7.14
N ALA A 57 9.71 14.42 7.73
CA ALA A 57 8.53 14.76 8.52
C ALA A 57 7.81 15.98 7.93
N LEU A 58 6.55 15.83 7.56
CA LEU A 58 5.66 16.91 7.26
C LEU A 58 4.75 17.19 8.45
N THR A 59 4.82 18.39 9.00
CA THR A 59 3.87 18.79 10.05
C THR A 59 2.48 19.01 9.46
N THR A 60 1.49 19.12 10.31
CA THR A 60 0.08 19.28 9.91
C THR A 60 -0.10 20.47 8.94
N GLY A 61 -0.77 20.20 7.81
CA GLY A 61 -1.06 21.20 6.79
C GLY A 61 0.11 21.58 5.88
N ALA A 62 1.29 20.97 6.06
CA ALA A 62 2.40 21.14 5.12
C ALA A 62 2.12 20.33 3.84
N ASN A 63 2.46 20.92 2.69
CA ASN A 63 2.28 20.29 1.39
C ASN A 63 3.64 20.13 0.70
N ALA A 64 3.75 19.08 -0.10
CA ALA A 64 4.92 18.86 -0.94
C ALA A 64 4.46 18.25 -2.28
N LYS A 65 5.30 18.39 -3.31
CA LYS A 65 5.06 17.69 -4.56
C LYS A 65 5.45 16.23 -4.37
N ASP A 66 6.71 15.90 -4.34
CA ASP A 66 7.15 14.52 -4.17
C ASP A 66 7.93 14.32 -2.87
N LEU A 67 7.61 13.23 -2.15
CA LEU A 67 8.35 12.80 -0.98
C LEU A 67 9.13 11.54 -1.30
N SER A 68 10.44 11.59 -1.11
CA SER A 68 11.31 10.44 -1.37
C SER A 68 12.25 10.18 -0.21
N ASN A 69 12.29 8.95 0.29
CA ASN A 69 13.27 8.56 1.31
C ASN A 69 13.90 7.20 0.99
N VAL A 70 15.16 7.03 1.35
CA VAL A 70 15.87 5.76 1.14
C VAL A 70 16.01 4.99 2.45
N ASN A 71 16.52 5.61 3.51
CA ASN A 71 16.69 4.98 4.81
C ASN A 71 16.16 5.92 5.90
N GLY A 72 15.03 5.59 6.44
CA GLY A 72 14.33 6.35 7.48
C GLY A 72 12.82 6.36 7.23
N ASP A 73 12.10 6.93 8.15
CA ASP A 73 10.65 6.99 8.10
C ASP A 73 10.16 8.26 7.38
N ILE A 74 8.98 8.17 6.77
CA ILE A 74 8.21 9.33 6.29
C ILE A 74 7.01 9.49 7.24
N GLU A 75 6.97 10.59 7.96
CA GLU A 75 5.91 10.90 8.92
C GLU A 75 5.09 12.11 8.46
N LEU A 76 3.77 11.95 8.44
CA LEU A 76 2.83 12.95 7.96
C LEU A 76 1.86 13.31 9.09
N GLY A 77 1.87 14.59 9.49
CA GLY A 77 1.12 15.09 10.64
C GLY A 77 -0.40 15.18 10.43
N GLY A 78 -0.85 15.12 9.20
CA GLY A 78 -2.26 15.20 8.80
C GLY A 78 -2.63 16.49 8.07
N ASN A 79 -3.71 16.44 7.31
CA ASN A 79 -4.12 17.49 6.37
C ASN A 79 -3.00 17.89 5.40
N ASN A 80 -2.18 16.93 5.03
CA ASN A 80 -1.11 17.11 4.06
C ASN A 80 -1.61 16.77 2.65
N THR A 81 -1.12 17.50 1.66
CA THR A 81 -1.32 17.18 0.24
C THR A 81 0.03 16.93 -0.40
N VAL A 82 0.14 15.80 -1.08
CA VAL A 82 1.39 15.35 -1.71
C VAL A 82 1.06 14.79 -3.09
N GLN A 83 2.00 14.87 -4.05
CA GLN A 83 1.82 14.25 -5.36
C GLN A 83 2.16 12.76 -5.28
N ASP A 84 3.41 12.42 -5.01
CA ASP A 84 3.86 11.04 -4.90
C ASP A 84 4.67 10.81 -3.62
N ILE A 85 4.58 9.59 -3.07
CA ILE A 85 5.37 9.19 -1.90
C ILE A 85 6.14 7.91 -2.21
N THR A 86 7.45 7.95 -2.04
CA THR A 86 8.32 6.81 -2.27
C THR A 86 9.25 6.59 -1.09
N ASN A 87 9.27 5.37 -0.53
CA ASN A 87 10.22 4.98 0.51
C ASN A 87 10.88 3.63 0.18
N VAL A 88 12.17 3.49 0.49
CA VAL A 88 12.87 2.21 0.28
C VAL A 88 12.95 1.41 1.57
N ASN A 89 13.49 1.98 2.63
CA ASN A 89 13.68 1.30 3.91
C ASN A 89 13.17 2.18 5.04
N GLY A 90 12.09 1.77 5.64
CA GLY A 90 11.43 2.48 6.71
C GLY A 90 9.93 2.59 6.49
N SER A 91 9.23 3.14 7.44
CA SER A 91 7.77 3.21 7.42
C SER A 91 7.28 4.51 6.78
N ILE A 92 6.10 4.44 6.21
CA ILE A 92 5.31 5.62 5.84
C ILE A 92 4.13 5.66 6.80
N LYS A 93 4.01 6.72 7.57
CA LYS A 93 2.97 6.86 8.59
C LYS A 93 2.23 8.18 8.45
N THR A 94 0.91 8.12 8.55
CA THR A 94 0.10 9.33 8.68
C THR A 94 -0.84 9.24 9.87
N ALA A 95 -0.92 10.33 10.62
CA ALA A 95 -1.80 10.40 11.78
C ALA A 95 -3.29 10.47 11.38
N LYS A 96 -3.60 11.28 10.37
CA LYS A 96 -4.97 11.53 9.87
C LYS A 96 -4.89 11.98 8.42
N THR A 97 -6.00 12.41 7.89
CA THR A 97 -6.23 12.98 6.56
C THR A 97 -4.98 13.26 5.73
N LEU A 98 -4.77 12.44 4.73
CA LEU A 98 -3.70 12.61 3.76
C LEU A 98 -4.32 12.61 2.36
N HIS A 99 -3.93 13.56 1.53
CA HIS A 99 -4.31 13.59 0.12
C HIS A 99 -3.06 13.33 -0.73
N VAL A 100 -3.05 12.20 -1.42
CA VAL A 100 -2.03 11.87 -2.42
C VAL A 100 -2.66 11.89 -3.79
N ASN A 101 -2.21 12.82 -4.64
CA ASN A 101 -2.75 12.98 -6.00
C ASN A 101 -2.22 11.92 -6.97
N GLY A 102 -1.10 11.29 -6.64
CA GLY A 102 -0.45 10.21 -7.38
C GLY A 102 -0.40 8.92 -6.59
N ASP A 103 0.77 8.31 -6.54
CA ASP A 103 1.00 6.96 -6.03
C ASP A 103 1.74 6.97 -4.67
N ILE A 104 1.56 5.89 -3.90
CA ILE A 104 2.40 5.59 -2.73
C ILE A 104 3.13 4.27 -3.00
N SER A 105 4.46 4.30 -2.91
CA SER A 105 5.30 3.12 -3.12
C SER A 105 6.29 2.91 -2.00
N SER A 106 6.40 1.68 -1.49
CA SER A 106 7.42 1.28 -0.54
C SER A 106 8.10 -0.03 -0.97
N VAL A 107 9.37 -0.18 -0.62
CA VAL A 107 10.06 -1.47 -0.84
C VAL A 107 10.11 -2.29 0.44
N ASN A 108 10.60 -1.73 1.54
CA ASN A 108 10.73 -2.43 2.82
C ASN A 108 10.21 -1.54 3.93
N GLY A 109 9.11 -1.93 4.54
CA GLY A 109 8.59 -1.24 5.70
C GLY A 109 7.07 -1.19 5.76
N LEU A 110 6.58 -0.68 6.86
CA LEU A 110 5.16 -0.54 7.12
C LEU A 110 4.61 0.71 6.41
N ILE A 111 3.49 0.55 5.72
CA ILE A 111 2.65 1.69 5.33
C ILE A 111 1.45 1.72 6.28
N GLU A 112 1.34 2.78 7.05
CA GLU A 112 0.25 2.98 8.01
C GLU A 112 -0.50 4.28 7.69
N LEU A 113 -1.70 4.14 7.16
CA LEU A 113 -2.54 5.25 6.76
C LEU A 113 -3.74 5.38 7.71
N GLY A 114 -3.89 6.56 8.29
CA GLY A 114 -4.99 6.90 9.18
C GLY A 114 -6.33 7.04 8.45
N LEU A 115 -7.32 7.47 9.22
CA LEU A 115 -8.67 7.73 8.70
C LEU A 115 -8.65 8.93 7.72
N ASP A 116 -9.64 8.93 6.83
CA ASP A 116 -9.93 10.02 5.88
C ASP A 116 -8.78 10.33 4.90
N SER A 117 -7.86 9.37 4.71
CA SER A 117 -6.81 9.51 3.70
C SER A 117 -7.32 9.16 2.30
N ARG A 118 -6.81 9.84 1.28
CA ARG A 118 -7.17 9.61 -0.13
C ARG A 118 -5.94 9.51 -0.98
N ILE A 119 -5.84 8.41 -1.70
CA ILE A 119 -4.79 8.17 -2.70
C ILE A 119 -5.49 8.09 -4.05
N SER A 120 -5.17 8.98 -4.99
CA SER A 120 -5.79 8.97 -6.32
C SER A 120 -5.17 7.91 -7.24
N GLY A 121 -3.94 7.55 -6.98
CA GLY A 121 -3.17 6.57 -7.72
C GLY A 121 -3.19 5.16 -7.10
N GLU A 122 -2.06 4.47 -7.26
CA GLU A 122 -1.80 3.12 -6.76
C GLU A 122 -1.13 3.18 -5.37
N LEU A 123 -1.41 2.15 -4.56
CA LEU A 123 -0.76 1.94 -3.28
C LEU A 123 -0.01 0.60 -3.32
N SER A 124 1.32 0.64 -3.29
CA SER A 124 2.14 -0.55 -3.51
C SER A 124 3.26 -0.73 -2.48
N THR A 125 3.53 -1.99 -2.12
CA THR A 125 4.70 -2.36 -1.32
C THR A 125 5.26 -3.70 -1.76
N VAL A 126 6.56 -3.90 -1.58
CA VAL A 126 7.20 -5.20 -1.90
C VAL A 126 7.33 -6.04 -0.64
N ASN A 127 8.02 -5.57 0.39
CA ASN A 127 8.25 -6.28 1.64
C ASN A 127 7.81 -5.40 2.80
N GLY A 128 6.55 -5.48 3.16
CA GLY A 128 6.05 -4.66 4.25
C GLY A 128 4.54 -4.78 4.38
N ALA A 129 4.07 -4.60 5.59
CA ALA A 129 2.65 -4.61 5.84
C ALA A 129 2.01 -3.29 5.40
N LEU A 130 0.76 -3.38 4.99
CA LEU A 130 -0.09 -2.25 4.69
C LEU A 130 -1.28 -2.23 5.66
N ASN A 131 -1.34 -1.23 6.50
CA ASN A 131 -2.46 -0.97 7.40
C ASN A 131 -3.15 0.34 6.98
N TYR A 132 -4.38 0.27 6.51
CA TYR A 132 -5.14 1.44 6.11
C TYR A 132 -6.49 1.47 6.85
N ALA A 133 -6.63 2.43 7.75
CA ALA A 133 -7.78 2.49 8.64
C ALA A 133 -9.08 2.89 7.93
N GLY A 134 -9.06 3.85 7.02
CA GLY A 134 -10.24 4.26 6.26
C GLY A 134 -9.99 5.41 5.29
N GLY A 135 -10.67 5.35 4.15
CA GLY A 135 -10.53 6.33 3.08
C GLY A 135 -10.71 5.73 1.69
N SER A 136 -9.90 6.14 0.71
CA SER A 136 -10.04 5.63 -0.66
C SER A 136 -8.71 5.52 -1.41
N VAL A 137 -8.66 4.53 -2.31
CA VAL A 137 -7.59 4.34 -3.31
C VAL A 137 -8.22 4.34 -4.70
N GLY A 138 -7.76 5.21 -5.58
CA GLY A 138 -8.34 5.41 -6.91
C GLY A 138 -7.94 4.34 -7.92
N LYS A 139 -6.85 3.64 -7.69
CA LYS A 139 -6.38 2.54 -8.54
C LYS A 139 -6.19 1.26 -7.71
N ASP A 140 -5.16 0.49 -8.01
CA ASP A 140 -4.89 -0.81 -7.40
C ASP A 140 -4.15 -0.70 -6.06
N ILE A 141 -4.32 -1.72 -5.22
CA ILE A 141 -3.45 -2.00 -4.08
C ILE A 141 -2.66 -3.27 -4.40
N SER A 142 -1.34 -3.21 -4.30
CA SER A 142 -0.49 -4.36 -4.55
C SER A 142 0.58 -4.58 -3.49
N THR A 143 0.76 -5.83 -3.07
CA THR A 143 1.88 -6.25 -2.23
C THR A 143 2.49 -7.55 -2.75
N VAL A 144 3.75 -7.80 -2.42
CA VAL A 144 4.39 -9.08 -2.71
C VAL A 144 4.54 -9.89 -1.42
N ASN A 145 5.21 -9.35 -0.43
CA ASN A 145 5.45 -9.98 0.86
C ASN A 145 5.01 -9.03 1.97
N GLY A 146 3.84 -9.25 2.50
CA GLY A 146 3.33 -8.46 3.61
C GLY A 146 1.83 -8.48 3.68
N ASP A 147 1.34 -8.35 4.89
CA ASP A 147 -0.10 -8.37 5.14
C ASP A 147 -0.76 -7.08 4.67
N VAL A 148 -1.95 -7.21 4.14
CA VAL A 148 -2.82 -6.10 3.78
C VAL A 148 -4.00 -6.05 4.74
N LYS A 149 -4.13 -4.98 5.50
CA LYS A 149 -5.26 -4.75 6.40
C LYS A 149 -5.99 -3.48 6.00
N LEU A 150 -7.20 -3.64 5.50
CA LEU A 150 -8.05 -2.55 5.09
C LEU A 150 -9.25 -2.44 6.03
N GLY A 151 -9.37 -1.30 6.69
CA GLY A 151 -10.56 -0.91 7.44
C GLY A 151 -11.69 -0.44 6.51
N ALA A 152 -12.34 0.66 6.83
CA ALA A 152 -13.38 1.25 5.99
C ALA A 152 -12.79 1.95 4.74
N VAL A 153 -12.13 1.20 3.88
CA VAL A 153 -11.43 1.69 2.67
C VAL A 153 -12.22 1.30 1.43
N THR A 154 -12.37 2.26 0.50
CA THR A 154 -12.89 1.99 -0.85
C THR A 154 -11.73 1.93 -1.84
N VAL A 155 -11.55 0.80 -2.52
CA VAL A 155 -10.57 0.60 -3.58
C VAL A 155 -11.30 0.54 -4.91
N GLN A 156 -11.00 1.47 -5.84
CA GLN A 156 -11.66 1.50 -7.15
C GLN A 156 -11.08 0.45 -8.11
N GLY A 157 -9.83 0.07 -7.91
CA GLY A 157 -9.17 -0.97 -8.69
C GLY A 157 -9.19 -2.33 -7.99
N ASN A 158 -8.10 -3.07 -8.19
CA ASN A 158 -7.91 -4.42 -7.67
C ASN A 158 -7.07 -4.41 -6.39
N VAL A 159 -7.18 -5.48 -5.60
CA VAL A 159 -6.24 -5.76 -4.51
C VAL A 159 -5.48 -7.03 -4.83
N SER A 160 -4.16 -7.01 -4.77
CA SER A 160 -3.37 -8.19 -5.09
C SER A 160 -2.24 -8.42 -4.08
N THR A 161 -2.02 -9.69 -3.74
CA THR A 161 -0.90 -10.16 -2.91
C THR A 161 -0.26 -11.40 -3.50
N THR A 162 0.95 -11.74 -3.04
CA THR A 162 1.58 -13.04 -3.35
C THR A 162 1.72 -13.88 -2.08
N TRP A 163 2.26 -13.34 -0.98
CA TRP A 163 2.59 -14.12 0.22
C TRP A 163 1.92 -13.65 1.51
N GLY A 164 1.32 -12.47 1.51
CA GLY A 164 0.74 -11.88 2.72
C GLY A 164 -0.73 -12.21 2.91
N ASP A 165 -1.18 -12.13 4.13
CA ASP A 165 -2.60 -12.21 4.48
C ASP A 165 -3.35 -10.95 4.06
N VAL A 166 -4.62 -11.10 3.66
CA VAL A 166 -5.49 -9.98 3.34
C VAL A 166 -6.67 -9.95 4.30
N VAL A 167 -6.80 -8.88 5.06
CA VAL A 167 -7.88 -8.68 6.02
C VAL A 167 -8.69 -7.45 5.65
N LEU A 168 -9.95 -7.64 5.34
CA LEU A 168 -10.91 -6.60 4.95
C LEU A 168 -11.94 -6.42 6.04
N ASN A 169 -11.97 -5.28 6.71
CA ASN A 169 -12.94 -4.95 7.76
C ASN A 169 -13.76 -3.73 7.34
N GLY A 170 -14.90 -3.95 6.70
CA GLY A 170 -15.72 -2.88 6.15
C GLY A 170 -15.20 -2.31 4.83
N ALA A 171 -14.16 -2.87 4.27
CA ALA A 171 -13.59 -2.42 3.00
C ALA A 171 -14.46 -2.81 1.80
N ALA A 172 -14.48 -1.94 0.78
CA ALA A 172 -15.15 -2.17 -0.49
C ALA A 172 -14.13 -2.16 -1.63
N ILE A 173 -14.03 -3.26 -2.38
CA ILE A 173 -13.19 -3.39 -3.58
C ILE A 173 -14.09 -3.44 -4.80
N THR A 174 -13.92 -2.49 -5.74
CA THR A 174 -14.71 -2.44 -6.97
C THR A 174 -14.21 -3.46 -7.99
N GLY A 175 -12.92 -3.70 -8.04
CA GLY A 175 -12.28 -4.72 -8.88
C GLY A 175 -12.27 -6.11 -8.23
N GLU A 176 -11.23 -6.86 -8.50
CA GLU A 176 -11.01 -8.21 -7.96
C GLU A 176 -9.99 -8.23 -6.82
N LEU A 177 -10.05 -9.28 -6.00
CA LEU A 177 -8.97 -9.63 -5.09
C LEU A 177 -8.19 -10.81 -5.68
N ARG A 178 -6.89 -10.64 -5.89
CA ARG A 178 -6.05 -11.64 -6.55
C ARG A 178 -4.91 -12.12 -5.66
N VAL A 179 -4.81 -13.41 -5.46
CA VAL A 179 -3.64 -14.06 -4.85
C VAL A 179 -2.76 -14.59 -5.98
N LYS A 180 -1.65 -13.92 -6.23
CA LYS A 180 -0.75 -14.21 -7.36
C LYS A 180 0.17 -15.38 -7.03
N LYS A 181 0.46 -16.20 -8.04
CA LYS A 181 1.48 -17.25 -7.92
C LYS A 181 2.88 -16.64 -7.88
N PRO A 182 3.74 -17.07 -6.93
CA PRO A 182 5.12 -16.62 -6.91
C PRO A 182 5.87 -17.07 -8.18
N ARG A 183 6.70 -16.19 -8.71
CA ARG A 183 7.49 -16.49 -9.93
C ARG A 183 8.64 -17.45 -9.69
N VAL A 184 9.06 -17.61 -8.45
CA VAL A 184 10.16 -18.49 -8.05
C VAL A 184 9.62 -19.51 -7.06
N SER A 185 9.63 -20.79 -7.43
CA SER A 185 9.29 -21.88 -6.54
C SER A 185 10.45 -22.15 -5.58
N ASN A 186 10.13 -22.18 -4.29
CA ASN A 186 10.93 -22.75 -3.19
C ASN A 186 12.46 -22.61 -3.24
N TRP A 187 12.96 -21.41 -2.91
CA TRP A 187 14.40 -21.26 -2.64
C TRP A 187 14.85 -21.90 -1.31
N TRP A 188 13.95 -22.16 -0.35
CA TRP A 188 14.32 -22.56 1.03
C TRP A 188 13.65 -23.82 1.56
N GLY A 189 13.10 -24.69 0.76
CA GLY A 189 12.69 -26.05 1.15
C GLY A 189 11.57 -26.16 2.21
N LYS A 190 10.88 -25.08 2.55
CA LYS A 190 9.64 -25.10 3.35
C LYS A 190 8.53 -24.51 2.51
N ASP A 191 7.43 -25.25 2.37
CA ASP A 191 6.23 -24.68 1.76
C ASP A 191 5.72 -23.54 2.65
N PRO A 192 5.65 -22.30 2.14
CA PRO A 192 5.10 -21.21 2.91
C PRO A 192 3.64 -21.52 3.23
N GLN A 193 3.16 -21.06 4.38
CA GLN A 193 1.74 -21.20 4.71
C GLN A 193 0.91 -20.46 3.66
N PRO A 194 -0.18 -21.09 3.19
CA PRO A 194 -1.05 -20.45 2.21
C PRO A 194 -1.60 -19.12 2.76
N PRO A 195 -1.66 -18.06 1.94
CA PRO A 195 -2.23 -16.78 2.34
C PRO A 195 -3.64 -16.94 2.89
N ARG A 196 -3.97 -16.14 3.89
CA ARG A 196 -5.30 -16.08 4.50
C ARG A 196 -6.03 -14.85 3.99
N ILE A 197 -7.22 -15.06 3.45
CA ILE A 197 -8.11 -13.97 3.04
C ILE A 197 -9.25 -13.91 4.07
N VAL A 198 -9.37 -12.80 4.78
CA VAL A 198 -10.39 -12.59 5.79
C VAL A 198 -11.35 -11.51 5.31
N LEU A 199 -12.56 -11.90 5.00
CA LEU A 199 -13.66 -10.99 4.73
C LEU A 199 -14.40 -10.74 6.04
N GLY A 200 -14.04 -9.69 6.75
CA GLY A 200 -14.66 -9.26 8.00
C GLY A 200 -16.05 -8.63 7.78
N ALA A 201 -16.66 -8.17 8.86
CA ALA A 201 -17.98 -7.58 8.79
C ALA A 201 -18.03 -6.38 7.83
N GLY A 202 -19.01 -6.36 6.95
CA GLY A 202 -19.22 -5.29 5.96
C GLY A 202 -18.26 -5.30 4.77
N ALA A 203 -17.33 -6.25 4.70
CA ALA A 203 -16.44 -6.38 3.55
C ALA A 203 -17.20 -6.74 2.27
N ARG A 204 -16.85 -6.10 1.16
CA ARG A 204 -17.48 -6.29 -0.15
C ARG A 204 -16.42 -6.29 -1.25
N ILE A 205 -16.56 -7.22 -2.18
CA ILE A 205 -15.76 -7.27 -3.42
C ILE A 205 -16.77 -7.38 -4.57
N ALA A 206 -16.80 -6.39 -5.46
CA ALA A 206 -17.73 -6.38 -6.58
C ALA A 206 -17.32 -7.35 -7.69
N GLY A 207 -16.02 -7.52 -7.88
CA GLY A 207 -15.48 -8.54 -8.77
C GLY A 207 -15.38 -9.93 -8.12
N SER A 208 -14.38 -10.71 -8.53
CA SER A 208 -14.10 -12.05 -8.02
C SER A 208 -12.92 -12.09 -7.06
N ILE A 209 -12.78 -13.21 -6.36
CA ILE A 209 -11.50 -13.62 -5.75
C ILE A 209 -10.82 -14.59 -6.72
N THR A 210 -9.66 -14.23 -7.23
CA THR A 210 -8.88 -15.06 -8.16
C THR A 210 -7.65 -15.62 -7.44
N LEU A 211 -7.56 -16.95 -7.33
CA LEU A 211 -6.48 -17.65 -6.67
C LEU A 211 -5.56 -18.33 -7.69
N GLU A 212 -4.35 -17.78 -7.89
CA GLU A 212 -3.32 -18.41 -8.73
C GLU A 212 -2.43 -19.39 -7.92
N GLN A 213 -2.67 -19.48 -6.62
CA GLN A 213 -2.09 -20.45 -5.68
C GLN A 213 -3.09 -20.74 -4.57
N PRO A 214 -2.92 -21.85 -3.81
CA PRO A 214 -3.81 -22.16 -2.70
C PRO A 214 -3.86 -21.05 -1.65
N ALA A 215 -5.06 -20.76 -1.14
CA ALA A 215 -5.30 -19.79 -0.07
C ALA A 215 -6.45 -20.25 0.82
N LYS A 216 -6.49 -19.78 2.08
CA LYS A 216 -7.60 -20.02 3.01
C LYS A 216 -8.49 -18.78 3.07
N ILE A 217 -9.81 -18.97 2.92
CA ILE A 217 -10.76 -17.86 2.92
C ILE A 217 -11.66 -17.95 4.15
N TYR A 218 -11.66 -16.91 4.95
CA TYR A 218 -12.52 -16.75 6.12
C TYR A 218 -13.57 -15.67 5.83
N VAL A 219 -14.84 -15.99 6.01
CA VAL A 219 -15.94 -15.10 5.66
C VAL A 219 -16.80 -14.86 6.89
N HIS A 220 -16.86 -13.62 7.33
CA HIS A 220 -17.77 -13.24 8.41
C HIS A 220 -19.23 -13.42 7.95
N GLN A 221 -20.12 -13.81 8.86
CA GLN A 221 -21.53 -14.02 8.54
C GLN A 221 -22.21 -12.83 7.84
N ASN A 222 -21.78 -11.62 8.14
CA ASN A 222 -22.29 -10.36 7.58
C ASN A 222 -21.46 -9.85 6.39
N ALA A 223 -20.55 -10.65 5.85
CA ALA A 223 -19.80 -10.33 4.64
C ALA A 223 -20.40 -11.04 3.42
N GLN A 224 -20.35 -10.39 2.28
CA GLN A 224 -20.75 -11.01 1.03
C GLN A 224 -19.58 -11.80 0.45
N LEU A 225 -19.79 -13.10 0.19
CA LEU A 225 -18.80 -13.93 -0.50
C LEU A 225 -18.95 -13.75 -2.01
N PRO A 226 -17.93 -13.22 -2.71
CA PRO A 226 -17.96 -13.11 -4.18
C PRO A 226 -17.68 -14.46 -4.84
N THR A 227 -17.75 -14.51 -6.17
CA THR A 227 -17.29 -15.66 -6.94
C THR A 227 -15.80 -15.90 -6.71
N ILE A 228 -15.43 -17.15 -6.44
CA ILE A 228 -14.03 -17.56 -6.28
C ILE A 228 -13.63 -18.37 -7.51
N THR A 229 -12.45 -18.09 -8.08
CA THR A 229 -11.90 -18.76 -9.24
C THR A 229 -10.43 -19.15 -9.00
N GLY A 230 -9.95 -20.21 -9.66
CA GLY A 230 -8.56 -20.64 -9.60
C GLY A 230 -8.28 -21.77 -8.60
N GLU A 231 -7.06 -21.84 -8.07
CA GLU A 231 -6.60 -22.94 -7.20
C GLU A 231 -7.15 -22.75 -5.78
N MET A 232 -7.94 -23.72 -5.29
CA MET A 232 -8.44 -23.74 -3.92
C MET A 232 -7.96 -24.99 -3.18
N VAL A 233 -7.77 -24.85 -1.87
CA VAL A 233 -7.57 -26.00 -0.98
C VAL A 233 -8.95 -26.51 -0.54
N ASP A 234 -9.16 -27.82 -0.50
CA ASP A 234 -10.37 -28.43 0.03
C ASP A 234 -10.67 -27.91 1.44
N GLY A 235 -11.91 -27.42 1.66
CA GLY A 235 -12.29 -26.76 2.90
C GLY A 235 -11.76 -25.35 3.08
N ALA A 236 -11.29 -24.69 1.99
CA ALA A 236 -10.68 -23.37 2.04
C ALA A 236 -11.62 -22.24 2.51
N VAL A 237 -12.95 -22.42 2.44
CA VAL A 237 -13.89 -21.37 2.84
C VAL A 237 -14.48 -21.71 4.21
N VAL A 238 -14.14 -20.91 5.20
CA VAL A 238 -14.62 -21.04 6.58
C VAL A 238 -15.47 -19.83 6.94
N ARG A 239 -16.72 -20.06 7.36
CA ARG A 239 -17.55 -18.99 7.90
C ARG A 239 -17.32 -18.82 9.40
N PHE A 240 -17.32 -17.58 9.85
CA PHE A 240 -17.15 -17.25 11.27
C PHE A 240 -18.11 -16.16 11.75
N THR A 241 -18.26 -16.11 13.06
CA THR A 241 -19.04 -15.10 13.79
C THR A 241 -18.11 -14.46 14.82
N GLY A 242 -18.37 -13.19 15.18
CA GLY A 242 -17.51 -12.46 16.12
C GLY A 242 -16.47 -11.58 15.45
N GLY A 243 -15.69 -10.87 16.25
CA GLY A 243 -14.81 -9.79 15.76
C GLY A 243 -13.54 -10.23 15.04
N SER A 244 -13.16 -11.52 15.10
CA SER A 244 -11.91 -12.02 14.53
C SER A 244 -12.10 -13.38 13.88
N ALA A 245 -11.42 -13.60 12.75
CA ALA A 245 -11.36 -14.91 12.12
C ALA A 245 -10.58 -15.92 13.01
N PRO A 246 -10.89 -17.22 12.93
CA PRO A 246 -10.10 -18.27 13.60
C PRO A 246 -8.63 -18.21 13.17
N ARG A 247 -7.73 -18.55 14.11
CA ARG A 247 -6.27 -18.66 13.83
C ARG A 247 -5.94 -19.95 13.10
#